data_3317c4cc20d5ed22b0726a4fcb1675f3
#
_entry.id   3317c4cc20d5ed22b0726a4fcb1675f3
#
_cell.length_a   1.000
_cell.length_b   1.000
_cell.length_c   1.000
_cell.angle_alpha   90.00
_cell.angle_beta   90.00
_cell.angle_gamma   90.00
#
_symmetry.space_group_name_H-M   'P 1'
#
loop_
_entity.id
_entity.type
_entity.pdbx_description
1 polymer ?
#
loop_
_entity_poly.entity_id
_entity_poly.type
_entity_poly.pdbx_seq_one_letter_code
_entity_poly.pdbx_strand_id
1 'polypeptide(L)'
;IARKIRDQGNIEVIAVNFLFSYISPKHEKRAKEILAEEVPGMPISISYDVLPKWKEFERSSTTIADAYVKPIVNYQLPKIIEKIGQLMPAADVTIMKSNGGETTPEVACQQPVQLLLSGPSGGVVATQHLSKTNEIERVMTFDMGGTSSDCAICIDGDVNLTTDFEVEWGLPVQIPMVDVRTIGAGGG
;
A
#
# COMPACT_ATOMS: atom_id res chain seq x y z
N ILE A 1 2.48 7.70 -27.73
CA ILE A 1 3.11 7.17 -26.51
C ILE A 1 2.64 5.73 -26.30
N ALA A 2 1.34 5.43 -26.14
CA ALA A 2 0.81 4.09 -25.87
C ALA A 2 1.33 3.01 -26.86
N ARG A 3 1.32 3.29 -28.16
CA ARG A 3 1.88 2.39 -29.18
C ARG A 3 3.37 2.11 -28.98
N LYS A 4 4.16 3.13 -28.62
CA LYS A 4 5.60 2.93 -28.32
C LYS A 4 5.79 2.04 -27.08
N ILE A 5 4.96 2.18 -26.05
CA ILE A 5 5.00 1.34 -24.86
C ILE A 5 4.72 -0.12 -25.24
N ARG A 6 3.68 -0.37 -26.03
CA ARG A 6 3.36 -1.70 -26.53
C ARG A 6 4.50 -2.32 -27.34
N ASP A 7 5.12 -1.53 -28.22
CA ASP A 7 6.15 -2.00 -29.13
C ASP A 7 7.50 -2.28 -28.45
N GLN A 8 7.74 -1.68 -27.28
CA GLN A 8 8.97 -1.90 -26.48
C GLN A 8 9.02 -3.27 -25.78
N GLY A 9 7.89 -3.85 -25.41
CA GLY A 9 7.79 -5.23 -24.91
C GLY A 9 8.40 -5.53 -23.54
N ASN A 10 9.07 -4.56 -22.90
CA ASN A 10 9.74 -4.70 -21.62
C ASN A 10 9.14 -3.85 -20.49
N ILE A 11 7.95 -3.30 -20.72
CA ILE A 11 7.22 -2.48 -19.73
C ILE A 11 6.17 -3.34 -19.08
N GLU A 12 6.21 -3.43 -17.75
CA GLU A 12 5.31 -4.28 -16.96
C GLU A 12 4.16 -3.50 -16.32
N VAL A 13 4.31 -2.18 -16.18
CA VAL A 13 3.30 -1.31 -15.53
C VAL A 13 3.46 0.13 -15.99
N ILE A 14 2.40 0.91 -15.89
CA ILE A 14 2.39 2.34 -16.23
C ILE A 14 1.93 3.16 -15.03
N ALA A 15 2.71 4.16 -14.66
CA ALA A 15 2.30 5.23 -13.75
C ALA A 15 1.96 6.49 -14.55
N VAL A 16 0.81 7.10 -14.27
CA VAL A 16 0.36 8.36 -14.89
C VAL A 16 0.21 9.41 -13.81
N ASN A 17 0.90 10.54 -13.99
CA ASN A 17 0.79 11.69 -13.10
C ASN A 17 0.75 12.98 -13.92
N PHE A 18 -0.37 13.70 -13.85
CA PHE A 18 -0.54 14.99 -14.49
C PHE A 18 -0.62 16.11 -13.45
N LEU A 19 -0.13 17.29 -13.83
CA LEU A 19 -0.28 18.49 -13.02
C LEU A 19 -1.77 18.76 -12.75
N PHE A 20 -2.07 19.17 -11.53
CA PHE A 20 -3.44 19.50 -11.07
C PHE A 20 -4.48 18.38 -11.19
N SER A 21 -4.08 17.13 -11.39
CA SER A 21 -5.01 15.99 -11.45
C SER A 21 -5.84 15.82 -10.16
N TYR A 22 -5.28 16.22 -9.02
CA TYR A 22 -5.97 16.20 -7.71
C TYR A 22 -7.19 17.15 -7.66
N ILE A 23 -7.23 18.19 -8.51
CA ILE A 23 -8.39 19.07 -8.67
C ILE A 23 -9.36 18.50 -9.71
N SER A 24 -8.81 17.99 -10.85
CA SER A 24 -9.61 17.47 -11.95
C SER A 24 -9.00 16.20 -12.52
N PRO A 25 -9.60 15.04 -12.25
CA PRO A 25 -9.08 13.75 -12.69
C PRO A 25 -9.33 13.45 -14.18
N LYS A 26 -10.06 14.31 -14.90
CA LYS A 26 -10.57 14.04 -16.25
C LYS A 26 -9.48 13.57 -17.23
N HIS A 27 -8.33 14.23 -17.22
CA HIS A 27 -7.24 13.92 -18.15
C HIS A 27 -6.53 12.61 -17.79
N GLU A 28 -6.28 12.35 -16.50
CA GLU A 28 -5.69 11.08 -16.07
C GLU A 28 -6.62 9.89 -16.32
N LYS A 29 -7.92 10.05 -16.02
CA LYS A 29 -8.91 9.01 -16.32
C LYS A 29 -8.99 8.73 -17.82
N ARG A 30 -9.01 9.78 -18.66
CA ARG A 30 -8.99 9.59 -20.11
C ARG A 30 -7.70 8.94 -20.61
N ALA A 31 -6.56 9.32 -20.04
CA ALA A 31 -5.29 8.67 -20.36
C ALA A 31 -5.30 7.18 -19.98
N LYS A 32 -5.84 6.84 -18.80
CA LYS A 32 -6.00 5.45 -18.33
C LYS A 32 -6.89 4.63 -19.29
N GLU A 33 -8.02 5.18 -19.75
CA GLU A 33 -8.90 4.54 -20.73
C GLU A 33 -8.16 4.24 -22.04
N ILE A 34 -7.49 5.25 -22.62
CA ILE A 34 -6.73 5.10 -23.87
C ILE A 34 -5.61 4.06 -23.71
N LEU A 35 -4.90 4.09 -22.58
CA LEU A 35 -3.86 3.11 -22.30
C LEU A 35 -4.42 1.69 -22.16
N ALA A 36 -5.57 1.53 -21.50
CA ALA A 36 -6.23 0.24 -21.37
C ALA A 36 -6.69 -0.34 -22.73
N GLU A 37 -7.12 0.53 -23.66
CA GLU A 37 -7.47 0.15 -25.04
C GLU A 37 -6.23 -0.26 -25.86
N GLU A 38 -5.13 0.51 -25.75
CA GLU A 38 -3.93 0.32 -26.59
C GLU A 38 -2.97 -0.76 -26.07
N VAL A 39 -2.95 -0.99 -24.75
CA VAL A 39 -2.11 -1.99 -24.07
C VAL A 39 -2.95 -2.83 -23.10
N PRO A 40 -3.87 -3.66 -23.62
CA PRO A 40 -4.79 -4.42 -22.77
C PRO A 40 -4.06 -5.36 -21.83
N GLY A 41 -4.54 -5.43 -20.58
CA GLY A 41 -3.97 -6.28 -19.53
C GLY A 41 -2.76 -5.66 -18.79
N MET A 42 -2.24 -4.53 -19.24
CA MET A 42 -1.15 -3.85 -18.54
C MET A 42 -1.68 -3.12 -17.30
N PRO A 43 -1.11 -3.33 -16.11
CA PRO A 43 -1.49 -2.60 -14.91
C PRO A 43 -1.19 -1.09 -15.07
N ILE A 44 -2.15 -0.25 -14.64
CA ILE A 44 -2.03 1.21 -14.75
C ILE A 44 -2.38 1.82 -13.40
N SER A 45 -1.49 2.65 -12.87
CA SER A 45 -1.74 3.50 -11.70
C SER A 45 -1.85 4.96 -12.14
N ILE A 46 -2.94 5.64 -11.77
CA ILE A 46 -3.10 7.08 -11.98
C ILE A 46 -3.03 7.81 -10.65
N SER A 47 -2.40 8.96 -10.62
CA SER A 47 -2.10 9.66 -9.37
C SER A 47 -3.34 10.10 -8.61
N TYR A 48 -4.42 10.40 -9.31
CA TYR A 48 -5.71 10.73 -8.68
C TYR A 48 -6.30 9.58 -7.88
N ASP A 49 -6.20 8.34 -8.36
CA ASP A 49 -6.73 7.17 -7.64
C ASP A 49 -5.84 6.82 -6.44
N VAL A 50 -4.53 7.06 -6.54
CA VAL A 50 -3.55 6.67 -5.51
C VAL A 50 -3.44 7.70 -4.40
N LEU A 51 -3.24 8.97 -4.74
CA LEU A 51 -3.01 10.06 -3.79
C LEU A 51 -3.49 11.41 -4.35
N PRO A 52 -4.78 11.78 -4.24
CA PRO A 52 -5.30 13.04 -4.78
C PRO A 52 -4.92 14.25 -3.92
N LYS A 53 -3.62 14.52 -3.79
CA LYS A 53 -3.06 15.65 -3.02
C LYS A 53 -2.29 16.62 -3.92
N TRP A 54 -2.13 17.86 -3.49
CA TRP A 54 -1.53 18.94 -4.25
C TRP A 54 -0.02 18.84 -4.50
N LYS A 55 0.72 18.16 -3.65
CA LYS A 55 2.19 18.01 -3.76
C LYS A 55 2.57 17.07 -4.91
N GLU A 56 3.06 17.61 -6.02
CA GLU A 56 3.35 16.87 -7.25
C GLU A 56 4.43 15.81 -7.08
N PHE A 57 5.52 16.14 -6.40
CA PHE A 57 6.64 15.21 -6.22
C PHE A 57 6.22 14.00 -5.38
N GLU A 58 5.65 14.24 -4.22
CA GLU A 58 5.20 13.19 -3.31
C GLU A 58 4.07 12.37 -3.92
N ARG A 59 3.17 13.01 -4.68
CA ARG A 59 2.11 12.31 -5.43
C ARG A 59 2.71 11.41 -6.51
N SER A 60 3.69 11.91 -7.28
CA SER A 60 4.39 11.13 -8.30
C SER A 60 5.13 9.95 -7.68
N SER A 61 5.91 10.18 -6.63
CA SER A 61 6.67 9.14 -5.94
C SER A 61 5.74 8.05 -5.39
N THR A 62 4.65 8.44 -4.72
CA THR A 62 3.65 7.49 -4.21
C THR A 62 2.97 6.71 -5.33
N THR A 63 2.66 7.35 -6.47
CA THR A 63 2.06 6.69 -7.64
C THR A 63 3.03 5.70 -8.29
N ILE A 64 4.31 6.04 -8.35
CA ILE A 64 5.36 5.14 -8.84
C ILE A 64 5.51 3.93 -7.91
N ALA A 65 5.51 4.15 -6.58
CA ALA A 65 5.55 3.06 -5.62
C ALA A 65 4.34 2.12 -5.76
N ASP A 66 3.12 2.67 -5.94
CA ASP A 66 1.91 1.88 -6.23
C ASP A 66 2.06 1.06 -7.51
N ALA A 67 2.51 1.69 -8.59
CA ALA A 67 2.74 1.03 -9.87
C ALA A 67 3.79 -0.08 -9.74
N TYR A 68 4.89 0.17 -9.04
CA TYR A 68 5.98 -0.79 -8.86
C TYR A 68 5.54 -2.09 -8.18
N VAL A 69 4.72 -2.02 -7.15
CA VAL A 69 4.26 -3.21 -6.42
C VAL A 69 3.04 -3.87 -7.06
N LYS A 70 2.32 -3.18 -7.93
CA LYS A 70 1.05 -3.62 -8.52
C LYS A 70 1.13 -4.95 -9.28
N PRO A 71 2.12 -5.20 -10.15
CA PRO A 71 2.21 -6.48 -10.87
C PRO A 71 2.34 -7.67 -9.93
N ILE A 72 3.15 -7.54 -8.87
CA ILE A 72 3.38 -8.61 -7.89
C ILE A 72 2.11 -8.88 -7.09
N VAL A 73 1.45 -7.84 -6.58
CA VAL A 73 0.20 -7.99 -5.80
C VAL A 73 -0.90 -8.58 -6.67
N ASN A 74 -1.08 -8.09 -7.91
CA ASN A 74 -2.09 -8.61 -8.84
C ASN A 74 -1.85 -10.06 -9.26
N TYR A 75 -0.60 -10.52 -9.21
CA TYR A 75 -0.27 -11.91 -9.50
C TYR A 75 -0.44 -12.82 -8.27
N GLN A 76 -0.03 -12.38 -7.09
CA GLN A 76 0.01 -13.21 -5.88
C GLN A 76 -1.32 -13.25 -5.14
N LEU A 77 -1.95 -12.08 -4.93
CA LEU A 77 -3.13 -11.99 -4.07
C LEU A 77 -4.32 -12.81 -4.57
N PRO A 78 -4.71 -12.78 -5.86
CA PRO A 78 -5.80 -13.63 -6.35
C PRO A 78 -5.56 -15.11 -6.13
N LYS A 79 -4.32 -15.58 -6.26
CA LYS A 79 -3.96 -17.00 -6.04
C LYS A 79 -4.08 -17.40 -4.56
N ILE A 80 -3.73 -16.49 -3.66
CA ILE A 80 -3.91 -16.70 -2.22
C ILE A 80 -5.40 -16.82 -1.90
N ILE A 81 -6.21 -15.88 -2.42
CA ILE A 81 -7.67 -15.87 -2.19
C ILE A 81 -8.32 -17.15 -2.75
N GLU A 82 -7.94 -17.57 -3.96
CA GLU A 82 -8.44 -18.82 -4.56
C GLU A 82 -8.12 -20.02 -3.65
N LYS A 83 -6.89 -20.15 -3.16
CA LYS A 83 -6.51 -21.24 -2.25
C LYS A 83 -7.28 -21.20 -0.93
N ILE A 84 -7.48 -20.02 -0.35
CA ILE A 84 -8.29 -19.88 0.87
C ILE A 84 -9.74 -20.32 0.58
N GLY A 85 -10.33 -19.88 -0.54
CA GLY A 85 -11.67 -20.28 -0.94
C GLY A 85 -11.84 -21.80 -1.15
N GLN A 86 -10.79 -22.48 -1.64
CA GLN A 86 -10.79 -23.95 -1.77
C GLN A 86 -10.77 -24.65 -0.40
N LEU A 87 -10.03 -24.11 0.57
CA LEU A 87 -9.90 -24.68 1.91
C LEU A 87 -11.05 -24.29 2.84
N MET A 88 -11.54 -23.07 2.69
CA MET A 88 -12.56 -22.47 3.55
C MET A 88 -13.58 -21.70 2.70
N PRO A 89 -14.54 -22.39 2.02
CA PRO A 89 -15.46 -21.75 1.08
C PRO A 89 -16.39 -20.68 1.66
N ALA A 90 -16.60 -20.70 2.99
CA ALA A 90 -17.43 -19.73 3.70
C ALA A 90 -16.62 -18.59 4.36
N ALA A 91 -15.30 -18.54 4.14
CA ALA A 91 -14.47 -17.49 4.73
C ALA A 91 -14.67 -16.16 4.00
N ASP A 92 -14.91 -15.10 4.76
CA ASP A 92 -14.79 -13.73 4.30
C ASP A 92 -13.35 -13.26 4.49
N VAL A 93 -12.67 -12.88 3.42
CA VAL A 93 -11.25 -12.56 3.43
C VAL A 93 -11.06 -11.06 3.27
N THR A 94 -10.44 -10.46 4.26
CA THR A 94 -10.02 -9.06 4.22
C THR A 94 -8.49 -8.95 4.25
N ILE A 95 -7.99 -7.84 3.75
CA ILE A 95 -6.56 -7.54 3.66
C ILE A 95 -6.25 -6.35 4.56
N MET A 96 -5.27 -6.52 5.45
CA MET A 96 -4.79 -5.46 6.32
C MET A 96 -4.09 -4.37 5.51
N LYS A 97 -4.40 -3.11 5.81
CA LYS A 97 -3.72 -1.94 5.26
C LYS A 97 -2.63 -1.39 6.19
N SER A 98 -1.75 -0.58 5.63
CA SER A 98 -0.67 0.12 6.35
C SER A 98 -1.15 0.97 7.52
N ASN A 99 -2.37 1.48 7.47
CA ASN A 99 -2.98 2.29 8.54
C ASN A 99 -3.70 1.47 9.62
N GLY A 100 -3.61 0.15 9.57
CA GLY A 100 -4.28 -0.75 10.50
C GLY A 100 -5.76 -1.02 10.19
N GLY A 101 -6.31 -0.44 9.12
CA GLY A 101 -7.64 -0.76 8.63
C GLY A 101 -7.65 -1.97 7.70
N GLU A 102 -8.84 -2.36 7.27
CA GLU A 102 -9.05 -3.49 6.36
C GLU A 102 -9.55 -3.04 4.99
N THR A 103 -9.39 -3.89 3.99
CA THR A 103 -9.90 -3.69 2.64
C THR A 103 -10.22 -5.03 1.98
N THR A 104 -11.00 -5.01 0.90
CA THR A 104 -11.23 -6.22 0.11
C THR A 104 -10.01 -6.53 -0.78
N PRO A 105 -9.83 -7.81 -1.20
CA PRO A 105 -8.76 -8.19 -2.12
C PRO A 105 -8.76 -7.39 -3.43
N GLU A 106 -9.93 -7.06 -3.96
CA GLU A 106 -10.08 -6.30 -5.21
C GLU A 106 -9.54 -4.87 -5.06
N VAL A 107 -9.87 -4.20 -3.96
CA VAL A 107 -9.37 -2.84 -3.65
C VAL A 107 -7.87 -2.87 -3.36
N ALA A 108 -7.39 -3.91 -2.67
CA ALA A 108 -5.96 -4.14 -2.44
C ALA A 108 -5.17 -4.26 -3.77
N CYS A 109 -5.71 -4.96 -4.76
CA CYS A 109 -5.14 -5.03 -6.11
C CYS A 109 -5.16 -3.70 -6.87
N GLN A 110 -6.17 -2.86 -6.62
CA GLN A 110 -6.27 -1.54 -7.26
C GLN A 110 -5.28 -0.52 -6.70
N GLN A 111 -5.05 -0.55 -5.39
CA GLN A 111 -4.20 0.40 -4.66
C GLN A 111 -3.20 -0.33 -3.74
N PRO A 112 -2.29 -1.14 -4.29
CA PRO A 112 -1.41 -1.99 -3.50
C PRO A 112 -0.40 -1.22 -2.64
N VAL A 113 -0.14 0.05 -2.92
CA VAL A 113 0.69 0.91 -2.06
C VAL A 113 0.16 0.96 -0.62
N GLN A 114 -1.15 0.81 -0.41
CA GLN A 114 -1.77 0.78 0.92
C GLN A 114 -1.41 -0.47 1.74
N LEU A 115 -0.72 -1.44 1.16
CA LEU A 115 -0.28 -2.66 1.83
C LEU A 115 1.17 -2.58 2.36
N LEU A 116 1.90 -1.51 2.04
CA LEU A 116 3.26 -1.32 2.52
C LEU A 116 3.29 -1.29 4.05
N LEU A 117 4.14 -2.11 4.68
CA LEU A 117 4.23 -2.25 6.15
C LEU A 117 2.92 -2.70 6.82
N SER A 118 2.01 -3.37 6.10
CA SER A 118 0.76 -3.86 6.70
C SER A 118 0.97 -5.01 7.70
N GLY A 119 2.06 -5.78 7.56
CA GLY A 119 2.43 -6.84 8.50
C GLY A 119 2.63 -6.31 9.93
N PRO A 120 3.60 -5.40 10.16
CA PRO A 120 3.77 -4.74 11.45
C PRO A 120 2.52 -4.02 11.95
N SER A 121 1.72 -3.41 11.06
CA SER A 121 0.48 -2.72 11.43
C SER A 121 -0.51 -3.62 12.14
N GLY A 122 -0.61 -4.90 11.74
CA GLY A 122 -1.48 -5.87 12.41
C GLY A 122 -1.10 -6.11 13.87
N GLY A 123 0.19 -6.25 14.16
CA GLY A 123 0.72 -6.38 15.52
C GLY A 123 0.43 -5.15 16.38
N VAL A 124 0.53 -3.97 15.79
CA VAL A 124 0.25 -2.71 16.49
C VAL A 124 -1.24 -2.56 16.81
N VAL A 125 -2.13 -2.91 15.87
CA VAL A 125 -3.60 -2.91 16.09
C VAL A 125 -3.98 -3.92 17.19
N ALA A 126 -3.37 -5.11 17.20
CA ALA A 126 -3.58 -6.08 18.27
C ALA A 126 -3.13 -5.53 19.63
N THR A 127 -1.99 -4.83 19.68
CA THR A 127 -1.50 -4.17 20.90
C THR A 127 -2.44 -3.05 21.36
N GLN A 128 -2.97 -2.26 20.44
CA GLN A 128 -3.99 -1.24 20.76
C GLN A 128 -5.21 -1.87 21.41
N HIS A 129 -5.70 -2.98 20.86
CA HIS A 129 -6.82 -3.72 21.44
C HIS A 129 -6.49 -4.24 22.85
N LEU A 130 -5.32 -4.84 23.05
CA LEU A 130 -4.88 -5.34 24.35
C LEU A 130 -4.72 -4.21 25.38
N SER A 131 -4.16 -3.07 25.00
CA SER A 131 -4.02 -1.87 25.82
C SER A 131 -5.39 -1.43 26.34
N LYS A 132 -6.38 -1.28 25.45
CA LYS A 132 -7.75 -0.88 25.81
C LYS A 132 -8.45 -1.92 26.70
N THR A 133 -8.33 -3.20 26.37
CA THR A 133 -9.02 -4.27 27.10
C THR A 133 -8.46 -4.46 28.51
N ASN A 134 -7.17 -4.22 28.71
CA ASN A 134 -6.50 -4.41 30.00
C ASN A 134 -6.23 -3.09 30.75
N GLU A 135 -6.73 -1.97 30.25
CA GLU A 135 -6.56 -0.63 30.83
C GLU A 135 -5.08 -0.25 31.03
N ILE A 136 -4.20 -0.62 30.09
CA ILE A 136 -2.77 -0.32 30.15
C ILE A 136 -2.52 0.97 29.38
N GLU A 137 -2.15 2.03 30.05
CA GLU A 137 -2.01 3.36 29.46
C GLU A 137 -0.85 3.46 28.44
N ARG A 138 0.25 2.73 28.67
CA ARG A 138 1.47 2.85 27.86
C ARG A 138 2.01 1.48 27.49
N VAL A 139 2.01 1.17 26.21
CA VAL A 139 2.52 -0.10 25.67
C VAL A 139 3.47 0.19 24.51
N MET A 140 4.55 -0.55 24.43
CA MET A 140 5.42 -0.59 23.27
C MET A 140 5.32 -1.97 22.62
N THR A 141 5.13 -2.01 21.33
CA THR A 141 5.28 -3.25 20.55
C THR A 141 6.75 -3.49 20.26
N PHE A 142 7.14 -4.74 20.21
CA PHE A 142 8.45 -5.14 19.76
C PHE A 142 8.31 -6.46 18.99
N ASP A 143 8.38 -6.39 17.67
CA ASP A 143 8.29 -7.54 16.76
C ASP A 143 9.67 -7.79 16.15
N MET A 144 10.34 -8.85 16.60
CA MET A 144 11.68 -9.20 16.13
C MET A 144 11.60 -10.35 15.14
N GLY A 145 11.90 -10.06 13.87
CA GLY A 145 12.15 -11.05 12.85
C GLY A 145 13.61 -11.53 12.81
N GLY A 146 14.00 -12.26 11.76
CA GLY A 146 15.36 -12.71 11.56
C GLY A 146 16.35 -11.59 11.24
N THR A 147 15.91 -10.53 10.56
CA THR A 147 16.75 -9.44 10.03
C THR A 147 16.56 -8.12 10.75
N SER A 148 15.35 -7.80 11.16
CA SER A 148 14.96 -6.50 11.73
C SER A 148 14.00 -6.67 12.90
N SER A 149 13.84 -5.61 13.66
CA SER A 149 12.81 -5.49 14.69
C SER A 149 11.97 -4.24 14.43
N ASP A 150 10.67 -4.40 14.55
CA ASP A 150 9.68 -3.36 14.37
C ASP A 150 9.10 -2.93 15.73
N CYS A 151 9.14 -1.63 15.99
CA CYS A 151 8.67 -1.05 17.24
C CYS A 151 7.60 0.00 16.97
N ALA A 152 6.55 0.03 17.79
CA ALA A 152 5.56 1.09 17.81
C ALA A 152 5.10 1.39 19.23
N ILE A 153 4.57 2.58 19.44
CA ILE A 153 4.11 3.05 20.77
C ILE A 153 2.59 3.22 20.72
N CYS A 154 1.92 2.68 21.73
CA CYS A 154 0.51 2.87 22.00
C CYS A 154 0.36 3.60 23.35
N ILE A 155 -0.34 4.73 23.35
CA ILE A 155 -0.60 5.54 24.54
C ILE A 155 -2.10 5.71 24.69
N ASP A 156 -2.65 5.40 25.86
CA ASP A 156 -4.08 5.48 26.17
C ASP A 156 -4.96 4.72 25.17
N GLY A 157 -4.41 3.60 24.64
CA GLY A 157 -5.08 2.80 23.64
C GLY A 157 -5.09 3.40 22.24
N ASP A 158 -4.30 4.43 21.96
CA ASP A 158 -4.17 5.03 20.64
C ASP A 158 -2.76 4.89 20.07
N VAL A 159 -2.68 4.68 18.76
CA VAL A 159 -1.44 4.57 18.00
C VAL A 159 -1.32 5.74 17.04
N ASN A 160 -0.10 6.21 16.83
CA ASN A 160 0.15 7.30 15.90
C ASN A 160 0.09 6.81 14.46
N LEU A 161 -0.47 7.66 13.59
CA LEU A 161 -0.37 7.51 12.15
C LEU A 161 0.65 8.52 11.63
N THR A 162 1.42 8.11 10.65
CA THR A 162 2.36 8.98 9.92
C THR A 162 2.08 8.95 8.43
N THR A 163 2.46 10.02 7.74
CA THR A 163 2.58 10.07 6.27
C THR A 163 4.03 10.32 5.85
N ASP A 164 4.96 10.32 6.81
CA ASP A 164 6.38 10.63 6.59
C ASP A 164 7.17 9.32 6.46
N PHE A 165 6.84 8.55 5.43
CA PHE A 165 7.55 7.31 5.10
C PHE A 165 8.35 7.49 3.81
N GLU A 166 9.60 7.06 3.82
CA GLU A 166 10.45 6.98 2.64
C GLU A 166 10.86 5.53 2.41
N VAL A 167 10.66 5.04 1.18
CA VAL A 167 11.14 3.70 0.78
C VAL A 167 12.67 3.70 0.73
N GLU A 168 13.24 4.78 0.22
CA GLU A 168 14.66 5.09 0.16
C GLU A 168 14.79 6.60 0.30
N TRP A 169 15.98 7.08 0.68
CA TRP A 169 16.21 8.51 0.85
C TRP A 169 15.79 9.33 -0.37
N GLY A 170 14.87 10.27 -0.16
CA GLY A 170 14.30 11.09 -1.21
C GLY A 170 13.16 10.46 -2.03
N LEU A 171 12.65 9.26 -1.65
CA LEU A 171 11.49 8.63 -2.29
C LEU A 171 10.31 8.52 -1.31
N PRO A 172 9.59 9.61 -1.06
CA PRO A 172 8.49 9.63 -0.11
C PRO A 172 7.27 8.85 -0.63
N VAL A 173 6.61 8.16 0.29
CA VAL A 173 5.31 7.51 0.08
C VAL A 173 4.32 8.09 1.08
N GLN A 174 3.44 8.97 0.61
CA GLN A 174 2.53 9.75 1.46
C GLN A 174 1.15 9.13 1.60
N ILE A 175 1.08 7.88 2.02
CA ILE A 175 -0.16 7.26 2.48
C ILE A 175 -0.18 7.20 4.02
N PRO A 176 -1.36 7.25 4.65
CA PRO A 176 -1.44 7.03 6.10
C PRO A 176 -0.97 5.62 6.47
N MET A 177 -0.02 5.53 7.39
CA MET A 177 0.48 4.27 7.95
C MET A 177 0.60 4.39 9.46
N VAL A 178 0.55 3.25 10.15
CA VAL A 178 0.92 3.18 11.56
C VAL A 178 2.39 3.59 11.69
N ASP A 179 2.72 4.45 12.67
CA ASP A 179 4.11 4.88 12.91
C ASP A 179 4.91 3.74 13.54
N VAL A 180 5.50 2.93 12.69
CA VAL A 180 6.38 1.83 13.04
C VAL A 180 7.83 2.25 12.78
N ARG A 181 8.70 2.00 13.75
CA ARG A 181 10.14 2.24 13.60
C ARG A 181 10.87 0.92 13.49
N THR A 182 11.47 0.70 12.33
CA THR A 182 12.26 -0.50 12.03
C THR A 182 13.72 -0.26 12.37
N ILE A 183 14.31 -1.18 13.12
CA ILE A 183 15.75 -1.21 13.41
C ILE A 183 16.36 -2.48 12.85
N GLY A 184 17.56 -2.36 12.28
CA GLY A 184 18.29 -3.49 11.66
C GLY A 184 18.92 -4.45 12.68
N ALA A 185 18.16 -4.86 13.68
CA ALA A 185 18.57 -5.79 14.73
C ALA A 185 17.60 -6.96 14.80
N GLY A 186 17.92 -8.03 14.12
CA GLY A 186 17.13 -9.26 14.12
C GLY A 186 17.74 -10.37 14.94
N GLY A 187 17.02 -11.48 15.10
CA GLY A 187 17.41 -12.65 15.91
C GLY A 187 18.35 -13.63 15.19
N GLY A 188 18.66 -13.43 13.91
CA GLY A 188 19.53 -14.31 13.11
C GLY A 188 18.82 -15.47 12.47
#